data_693ac85ce6659a3e9fcfb3c98fbf0005
#
_entry.id   693ac85ce6659a3e9fcfb3c98fbf0005
#
_cell.length_a   1.000
_cell.length_b   1.000
_cell.length_c   1.000
_cell.angle_alpha   90.00
_cell.angle_beta   90.00
_cell.angle_gamma   90.00
#
_symmetry.space_group_name_H-M   'P 1'
#
loop_
_entity.id
_entity.type
_entity.pdbx_description
1 polymer ?
#
loop_
_entity_poly.entity_id
_entity_poly.type
_entity_poly.pdbx_seq_one_letter_code
_entity_poly.pdbx_strand_id
1 'polypeptide(L)'
;MEGLAQAKTTATVTQALNIKRPRDVRFWFAMAVMVVAAASFAVIAWSVWETAPILKEDMQVSVWLHTHGNPVFSAFLFAITQVHSTVGIPIMSLIIAYFLWRRGERYWVLSLAVAVAGGLLLNVILKLIFNRNRPTWDDPILTLTSSSFPSGHTAGATLFYGFLAVYMVWRMKKPLARVLVVIGCALMVALVGFSRIYLGVHFLSDVLAAISISTVWLVICMVGVRAYAKRRSGSAPAVTVHPTAPDPVA
;
A
#
# COMPACT_ATOMS: atom_id res chain seq x y z
N MET A 1 11.72 53.26 -23.55
CA MET A 1 10.61 52.96 -22.60
C MET A 1 9.67 51.87 -23.09
N GLU A 2 9.51 51.67 -24.41
CA GLU A 2 8.63 50.59 -24.98
C GLU A 2 9.06 49.17 -24.66
N GLY A 3 10.36 48.86 -24.59
CA GLY A 3 10.81 47.49 -24.34
C GLY A 3 10.49 46.95 -22.91
N LEU A 4 10.42 47.85 -21.93
CA LEU A 4 10.03 47.49 -20.55
C LEU A 4 8.52 47.22 -20.38
N ALA A 5 7.69 47.91 -21.19
CA ALA A 5 6.26 47.72 -21.21
C ALA A 5 5.91 46.35 -21.87
N GLN A 6 6.56 46.03 -22.99
CA GLN A 6 6.36 44.72 -23.67
C GLN A 6 6.80 43.52 -22.80
N ALA A 7 7.94 43.61 -22.11
CA ALA A 7 8.43 42.58 -21.21
C ALA A 7 7.46 42.32 -20.03
N LYS A 8 6.89 43.39 -19.44
CA LYS A 8 5.89 43.27 -18.38
C LYS A 8 4.58 42.65 -18.89
N THR A 9 4.13 43.04 -20.10
CA THR A 9 2.90 42.50 -20.71
C THR A 9 3.05 40.99 -21.02
N THR A 10 4.22 40.58 -21.55
CA THR A 10 4.50 39.17 -21.85
C THR A 10 4.59 38.31 -20.58
N ALA A 11 5.21 38.84 -19.51
CA ALA A 11 5.28 38.16 -18.22
C ALA A 11 3.87 37.98 -17.58
N THR A 12 3.01 39.02 -17.70
CA THR A 12 1.64 38.97 -17.18
C THR A 12 0.76 38.02 -17.97
N VAL A 13 0.90 37.93 -19.29
CA VAL A 13 0.17 36.99 -20.14
C VAL A 13 0.61 35.54 -19.89
N THR A 14 1.92 35.31 -19.68
CA THR A 14 2.45 33.99 -19.32
C THR A 14 1.99 33.54 -17.92
N GLN A 15 1.78 34.49 -17.02
CA GLN A 15 1.27 34.21 -15.67
C GLN A 15 -0.28 33.99 -15.68
N ALA A 16 -1.01 34.64 -16.58
CA ALA A 16 -2.45 34.46 -16.76
C ALA A 16 -2.79 33.16 -17.50
N LEU A 17 -1.89 32.67 -18.36
CA LEU A 17 -1.94 31.32 -18.93
C LEU A 17 -1.38 30.29 -17.93
N ASN A 18 -1.84 30.37 -16.71
CA ASN A 18 -1.65 29.29 -15.74
C ASN A 18 -2.50 28.09 -16.21
N ILE A 19 -2.03 27.48 -17.31
CA ILE A 19 -2.55 26.24 -17.87
C ILE A 19 -2.56 25.27 -16.69
N LYS A 20 -3.75 24.94 -16.19
CA LYS A 20 -3.98 23.91 -15.17
C LYS A 20 -3.07 22.75 -15.54
N ARG A 21 -1.99 22.52 -14.73
CA ARG A 21 -1.08 21.39 -14.96
C ARG A 21 -1.97 20.18 -15.17
N PRO A 22 -1.78 19.40 -16.23
CA PRO A 22 -2.60 18.22 -16.45
C PRO A 22 -2.55 17.42 -15.15
N ARG A 23 -3.73 17.15 -14.58
CA ARG A 23 -3.83 16.37 -13.36
C ARG A 23 -3.02 15.11 -13.60
N ASP A 24 -1.97 14.93 -12.81
CA ASP A 24 -0.94 13.92 -13.01
C ASP A 24 -1.62 12.56 -13.31
N VAL A 25 -1.40 11.97 -14.49
CA VAL A 25 -1.97 10.68 -14.91
C VAL A 25 -1.81 9.63 -13.81
N ARG A 26 -0.71 9.72 -13.04
CA ARG A 26 -0.44 8.85 -11.89
C ARG A 26 -1.48 9.01 -10.77
N PHE A 27 -2.01 10.21 -10.57
CA PHE A 27 -3.06 10.44 -9.59
C PHE A 27 -4.36 9.75 -10.02
N TRP A 28 -4.76 9.90 -11.27
CA TRP A 28 -5.96 9.26 -11.79
C TRP A 28 -5.84 7.73 -11.80
N PHE A 29 -4.66 7.22 -12.15
CA PHE A 29 -4.38 5.79 -12.06
C PHE A 29 -4.52 5.27 -10.62
N ALA A 30 -3.92 5.97 -9.64
CA ALA A 30 -4.05 5.60 -8.24
C ALA A 30 -5.52 5.64 -7.76
N MET A 31 -6.30 6.64 -8.19
CA MET A 31 -7.74 6.71 -7.88
C MET A 31 -8.52 5.57 -8.51
N ALA A 32 -8.24 5.22 -9.76
CA ALA A 32 -8.87 4.07 -10.43
C ALA A 32 -8.57 2.76 -9.68
N VAL A 33 -7.30 2.51 -9.32
CA VAL A 33 -6.90 1.35 -8.51
C VAL A 33 -7.64 1.33 -7.16
N MET A 34 -7.74 2.48 -6.50
CA MET A 34 -8.45 2.59 -5.22
C MET A 34 -9.93 2.28 -5.36
N VAL A 35 -10.60 2.80 -6.40
CA VAL A 35 -12.04 2.54 -6.65
C VAL A 35 -12.29 1.07 -6.93
N VAL A 36 -11.48 0.44 -7.80
CA VAL A 36 -11.58 -0.99 -8.08
C VAL A 36 -11.37 -1.82 -6.82
N ALA A 37 -10.32 -1.51 -6.04
CA ALA A 37 -10.04 -2.22 -4.80
C ALA A 37 -11.16 -2.03 -3.76
N ALA A 38 -11.71 -0.82 -3.62
CA ALA A 38 -12.82 -0.55 -2.71
C ALA A 38 -14.10 -1.30 -3.13
N ALA A 39 -14.42 -1.31 -4.43
CA ALA A 39 -15.55 -2.07 -4.96
C ALA A 39 -15.38 -3.58 -4.75
N SER A 40 -14.18 -4.13 -5.02
CA SER A 40 -13.87 -5.53 -4.75
C SER A 40 -14.01 -5.89 -3.28
N PHE A 41 -13.49 -5.06 -2.37
CA PHE A 41 -13.65 -5.26 -0.94
C PHE A 41 -15.13 -5.22 -0.54
N ALA A 42 -15.89 -4.25 -1.02
CA ALA A 42 -17.31 -4.10 -0.68
C ALA A 42 -18.13 -5.31 -1.12
N VAL A 43 -17.93 -5.82 -2.33
CA VAL A 43 -18.60 -7.02 -2.84
C VAL A 43 -18.26 -8.26 -1.99
N ILE A 44 -16.97 -8.48 -1.69
CA ILE A 44 -16.54 -9.62 -0.88
C ILE A 44 -17.08 -9.50 0.54
N ALA A 45 -16.97 -8.33 1.17
CA ALA A 45 -17.42 -8.07 2.53
C ALA A 45 -18.94 -8.27 2.66
N TRP A 46 -19.72 -7.79 1.69
CA TRP A 46 -21.15 -8.02 1.60
C TRP A 46 -21.48 -9.52 1.49
N SER A 47 -20.79 -10.23 0.58
CA SER A 47 -21.00 -11.66 0.38
C SER A 47 -20.66 -12.49 1.63
N VAL A 48 -19.63 -12.09 2.38
CA VAL A 48 -19.28 -12.73 3.66
C VAL A 48 -20.31 -12.43 4.74
N TRP A 49 -20.85 -11.21 4.77
CA TRP A 49 -21.89 -10.81 5.73
C TRP A 49 -23.20 -11.56 5.55
N GLU A 50 -23.65 -11.69 4.29
CA GLU A 50 -24.91 -12.37 3.92
C GLU A 50 -24.80 -13.91 3.89
N THR A 51 -23.66 -14.49 4.28
CA THR A 51 -23.42 -15.94 4.17
C THR A 51 -23.74 -16.51 2.78
N ALA A 52 -23.43 -15.74 1.74
CA ALA A 52 -23.77 -15.99 0.34
C ALA A 52 -23.03 -17.21 -0.28
N PRO A 53 -23.35 -17.62 -1.52
CA PRO A 53 -22.74 -18.74 -2.24
C PRO A 53 -21.22 -18.76 -2.28
N ILE A 54 -20.55 -17.60 -2.15
CA ILE A 54 -19.06 -17.48 -2.10
C ILE A 54 -18.45 -18.41 -1.03
N LEU A 55 -19.20 -18.76 0.00
CA LEU A 55 -18.75 -19.72 1.02
C LEU A 55 -18.58 -21.12 0.50
N LYS A 56 -19.33 -21.49 -0.55
CA LYS A 56 -19.20 -22.82 -1.20
C LYS A 56 -17.91 -22.88 -2.01
N GLU A 57 -17.61 -21.85 -2.80
CA GLU A 57 -16.38 -21.77 -3.57
C GLU A 57 -15.16 -21.68 -2.65
N ASP A 58 -15.22 -20.87 -1.60
CA ASP A 58 -14.20 -20.80 -0.57
C ASP A 58 -13.89 -22.17 0.05
N MET A 59 -14.94 -22.92 0.41
CA MET A 59 -14.79 -24.25 0.98
C MET A 59 -14.24 -25.24 -0.04
N GLN A 60 -14.72 -25.23 -1.29
CA GLN A 60 -14.23 -26.12 -2.35
C GLN A 60 -12.73 -25.93 -2.60
N VAL A 61 -12.28 -24.66 -2.72
CA VAL A 61 -10.85 -24.35 -2.89
C VAL A 61 -10.04 -24.83 -1.68
N SER A 62 -10.53 -24.59 -0.47
CA SER A 62 -9.85 -24.99 0.75
C SER A 62 -9.75 -26.50 0.90
N VAL A 63 -10.84 -27.24 0.63
CA VAL A 63 -10.85 -28.71 0.65
C VAL A 63 -9.92 -29.28 -0.41
N TRP A 64 -9.96 -28.75 -1.63
CA TRP A 64 -9.09 -29.23 -2.71
C TRP A 64 -7.61 -29.06 -2.36
N LEU A 65 -7.21 -27.90 -1.85
CA LEU A 65 -5.83 -27.66 -1.45
C LEU A 65 -5.40 -28.52 -0.25
N HIS A 66 -6.28 -28.70 0.72
CA HIS A 66 -5.99 -29.52 1.90
C HIS A 66 -5.81 -31.01 1.54
N THR A 67 -6.67 -31.56 0.69
CA THR A 67 -6.61 -32.98 0.27
C THR A 67 -5.45 -33.30 -0.68
N HIS A 68 -4.93 -32.29 -1.40
CA HIS A 68 -3.76 -32.44 -2.30
C HIS A 68 -2.47 -31.85 -1.67
N GLY A 69 -2.44 -31.72 -0.35
CA GLY A 69 -1.31 -31.17 0.38
C GLY A 69 -0.04 -32.04 0.27
N ASN A 70 1.11 -31.40 0.10
CA ASN A 70 2.42 -32.04 0.14
C ASN A 70 3.21 -31.55 1.36
N PRO A 71 3.72 -32.44 2.25
CA PRO A 71 4.40 -32.04 3.48
C PRO A 71 5.62 -31.12 3.27
N VAL A 72 6.43 -31.38 2.25
CA VAL A 72 7.61 -30.56 1.94
C VAL A 72 7.21 -29.17 1.49
N PHE A 73 6.18 -29.09 0.63
CA PHE A 73 5.65 -27.81 0.17
C PHE A 73 4.95 -27.05 1.30
N SER A 74 4.24 -27.75 2.19
CA SER A 74 3.66 -27.18 3.40
C SER A 74 4.73 -26.53 4.29
N ALA A 75 5.85 -27.22 4.53
CA ALA A 75 6.96 -26.70 5.32
C ALA A 75 7.58 -25.44 4.68
N PHE A 76 7.76 -25.43 3.36
CA PHE A 76 8.22 -24.25 2.63
C PHE A 76 7.26 -23.07 2.79
N LEU A 77 5.96 -23.27 2.56
CA LEU A 77 4.95 -22.24 2.70
C LEU A 77 4.79 -21.76 4.15
N PHE A 78 4.98 -22.66 5.12
CA PHE A 78 5.04 -22.31 6.53
C PHE A 78 6.21 -21.37 6.84
N ALA A 79 7.41 -21.65 6.33
CA ALA A 79 8.56 -20.76 6.49
C ALA A 79 8.30 -19.38 5.87
N ILE A 80 7.74 -19.33 4.67
CA ILE A 80 7.34 -18.07 4.02
C ILE A 80 6.36 -17.28 4.91
N THR A 81 5.32 -17.92 5.41
CA THR A 81 4.29 -17.24 6.21
C THR A 81 4.84 -16.76 7.57
N GLN A 82 5.82 -17.46 8.17
CA GLN A 82 6.46 -17.03 9.43
C GLN A 82 7.24 -15.73 9.26
N VAL A 83 7.98 -15.59 8.17
CA VAL A 83 8.68 -14.32 7.84
C VAL A 83 7.68 -13.17 7.66
N HIS A 84 6.48 -13.45 7.15
CA HIS A 84 5.43 -12.46 6.91
C HIS A 84 4.36 -12.43 8.01
N SER A 85 4.72 -12.89 9.21
CA SER A 85 3.83 -12.91 10.38
C SER A 85 3.54 -11.50 10.92
N THR A 86 2.64 -11.42 11.90
CA THR A 86 2.33 -10.19 12.64
C THR A 86 3.54 -9.58 13.37
N VAL A 87 4.61 -10.35 13.54
CA VAL A 87 5.90 -9.90 14.08
C VAL A 87 6.89 -9.63 12.95
N GLY A 88 6.94 -10.49 11.93
CA GLY A 88 7.90 -10.39 10.83
C GLY A 88 7.71 -9.13 9.97
N ILE A 89 6.47 -8.77 9.60
CA ILE A 89 6.19 -7.54 8.83
C ILE A 89 6.64 -6.27 9.59
N PRO A 90 6.32 -6.06 10.88
CA PRO A 90 6.87 -4.94 11.64
C PRO A 90 8.40 -4.92 11.68
N ILE A 91 9.07 -6.06 11.89
CA ILE A 91 10.53 -6.13 11.89
C ILE A 91 11.10 -5.70 10.52
N MET A 92 10.60 -6.26 9.42
CA MET A 92 11.03 -5.85 8.06
C MET A 92 10.77 -4.36 7.82
N SER A 93 9.63 -3.85 8.29
CA SER A 93 9.29 -2.43 8.17
C SER A 93 10.23 -1.53 8.96
N LEU A 94 10.63 -1.93 10.17
CA LEU A 94 11.61 -1.20 10.99
C LEU A 94 12.99 -1.17 10.32
N ILE A 95 13.43 -2.29 9.73
CA ILE A 95 14.69 -2.36 8.98
C ILE A 95 14.66 -1.37 7.80
N ILE A 96 13.60 -1.38 6.99
CA ILE A 96 13.45 -0.43 5.88
C ILE A 96 13.37 1.02 6.38
N ALA A 97 12.60 1.26 7.46
CA ALA A 97 12.50 2.59 8.08
C ALA A 97 13.85 3.12 8.54
N TYR A 98 14.69 2.26 9.15
CA TYR A 98 16.05 2.62 9.54
C TYR A 98 16.90 3.06 8.34
N PHE A 99 16.90 2.31 7.23
CA PHE A 99 17.64 2.69 6.03
C PHE A 99 17.11 3.99 5.39
N LEU A 100 15.80 4.18 5.35
CA LEU A 100 15.19 5.42 4.88
C LEU A 100 15.57 6.61 5.77
N TRP A 101 15.56 6.41 7.09
CA TRP A 101 15.98 7.42 8.05
C TRP A 101 17.44 7.82 7.85
N ARG A 102 18.35 6.85 7.73
CA ARG A 102 19.78 7.08 7.48
C ARG A 102 20.03 7.87 6.18
N ARG A 103 19.13 7.76 5.21
CA ARG A 103 19.15 8.53 3.96
C ARG A 103 18.48 9.90 4.05
N GLY A 104 17.97 10.28 5.22
CA GLY A 104 17.23 11.53 5.41
C GLY A 104 15.83 11.57 4.79
N GLU A 105 15.31 10.43 4.35
CA GLU A 105 14.04 10.30 3.61
C GLU A 105 12.84 10.23 4.58
N ARG A 106 12.69 11.21 5.48
CA ARG A 106 11.72 11.23 6.58
C ARG A 106 10.27 11.04 6.15
N TYR A 107 9.89 11.54 4.97
CA TYR A 107 8.53 11.37 4.43
C TYR A 107 8.22 9.92 4.09
N TRP A 108 9.21 9.19 3.58
CA TRP A 108 9.04 7.77 3.28
C TRP A 108 8.99 6.94 4.56
N VAL A 109 9.73 7.31 5.61
CA VAL A 109 9.61 6.69 6.94
C VAL A 109 8.19 6.87 7.48
N LEU A 110 7.66 8.11 7.45
CA LEU A 110 6.29 8.39 7.88
C LEU A 110 5.27 7.63 7.04
N SER A 111 5.46 7.59 5.71
CA SER A 111 4.55 6.85 4.81
C SER A 111 4.52 5.37 5.13
N LEU A 112 5.68 4.74 5.38
CA LEU A 112 5.78 3.34 5.77
C LEU A 112 5.09 3.08 7.11
N ALA A 113 5.38 3.91 8.11
CA ALA A 113 4.82 3.78 9.45
C ALA A 113 3.28 3.86 9.42
N VAL A 114 2.73 4.91 8.77
CA VAL A 114 1.27 5.09 8.68
C VAL A 114 0.62 3.98 7.84
N ALA A 115 1.24 3.57 6.73
CA ALA A 115 0.71 2.51 5.90
C ALA A 115 0.65 1.18 6.65
N VAL A 116 1.76 0.74 7.25
CA VAL A 116 1.83 -0.57 7.90
C VAL A 116 1.08 -0.57 9.24
N ALA A 117 1.39 0.33 10.15
CA ALA A 117 0.76 0.33 11.47
C ALA A 117 -0.75 0.62 11.38
N GLY A 118 -1.15 1.65 10.60
CA GLY A 118 -2.55 1.99 10.41
C GLY A 118 -3.33 0.91 9.66
N GLY A 119 -2.73 0.27 8.64
CA GLY A 119 -3.38 -0.80 7.90
C GLY A 119 -3.53 -2.10 8.71
N LEU A 120 -2.55 -2.44 9.56
CA LEU A 120 -2.68 -3.56 10.50
C LEU A 120 -3.75 -3.28 11.57
N LEU A 121 -3.83 -2.06 12.08
CA LEU A 121 -4.89 -1.65 12.99
C LEU A 121 -6.27 -1.75 12.32
N LEU A 122 -6.41 -1.27 11.08
CA LEU A 122 -7.64 -1.42 10.29
C LEU A 122 -8.01 -2.91 10.12
N ASN A 123 -7.03 -3.78 9.85
CA ASN A 123 -7.27 -5.22 9.76
C ASN A 123 -7.80 -5.80 11.08
N VAL A 124 -7.27 -5.38 12.22
CA VAL A 124 -7.77 -5.81 13.55
C VAL A 124 -9.21 -5.34 13.76
N ILE A 125 -9.52 -4.09 13.44
CA ILE A 125 -10.89 -3.56 13.55
C ILE A 125 -11.86 -4.38 12.68
N LEU A 126 -11.51 -4.65 11.42
CA LEU A 126 -12.35 -5.46 10.54
C LEU A 126 -12.53 -6.89 11.06
N LYS A 127 -11.50 -7.50 11.65
CA LYS A 127 -11.63 -8.81 12.30
C LYS A 127 -12.65 -8.84 13.43
N LEU A 128 -12.70 -7.78 14.23
CA LEU A 128 -13.68 -7.65 15.32
C LEU A 128 -15.10 -7.46 14.77
N ILE A 129 -15.25 -6.73 13.66
CA ILE A 129 -16.56 -6.46 13.03
C ILE A 129 -17.13 -7.73 12.39
N PHE A 130 -16.34 -8.41 11.57
CA PHE A 130 -16.83 -9.55 10.80
C PHE A 130 -16.87 -10.86 11.59
N ASN A 131 -16.00 -11.02 12.56
CA ASN A 131 -15.89 -12.19 13.45
C ASN A 131 -16.12 -13.54 12.74
N ARG A 132 -15.56 -13.71 11.55
CA ARG A 132 -15.75 -14.89 10.69
C ARG A 132 -14.98 -16.09 11.22
N ASN A 133 -15.63 -17.26 11.27
CA ASN A 133 -14.98 -18.53 11.60
C ASN A 133 -13.95 -18.92 10.53
N ARG A 134 -12.90 -19.63 10.96
CA ARG A 134 -11.87 -20.19 10.07
C ARG A 134 -12.30 -21.51 9.47
N PRO A 135 -11.65 -21.99 8.38
CA PRO A 135 -11.75 -23.38 7.98
C PRO A 135 -11.41 -24.30 9.16
N THR A 136 -12.19 -25.37 9.36
CA THR A 136 -11.99 -26.37 10.41
C THR A 136 -11.61 -27.70 9.75
N TRP A 137 -10.57 -28.33 10.30
CA TRP A 137 -10.01 -29.58 9.81
C TRP A 137 -9.87 -30.58 10.96
N ASP A 138 -10.02 -31.87 10.69
CA ASP A 138 -9.80 -32.92 11.69
C ASP A 138 -8.32 -33.03 12.08
N ASP A 139 -7.41 -32.74 11.13
CA ASP A 139 -5.97 -32.68 11.35
C ASP A 139 -5.40 -31.31 10.87
N PRO A 140 -5.50 -30.26 11.68
CA PRO A 140 -5.10 -28.92 11.30
C PRO A 140 -3.57 -28.76 11.32
N ILE A 141 -2.98 -28.25 10.23
CA ILE A 141 -1.55 -27.88 10.17
C ILE A 141 -1.26 -26.71 11.15
N LEU A 142 -2.22 -25.81 11.33
CA LEU A 142 -2.13 -24.63 12.20
C LEU A 142 -3.49 -24.35 12.85
N THR A 143 -3.47 -24.04 14.13
CA THR A 143 -4.66 -23.59 14.87
C THR A 143 -4.51 -22.11 15.25
N LEU A 144 -5.52 -21.32 14.93
CA LEU A 144 -5.55 -19.88 15.24
C LEU A 144 -6.93 -19.52 15.82
N THR A 145 -6.96 -18.75 16.90
CA THR A 145 -8.19 -18.39 17.64
C THR A 145 -8.84 -17.09 17.18
N SER A 146 -8.12 -16.25 16.41
CA SER A 146 -8.66 -14.96 15.93
C SER A 146 -9.55 -15.13 14.69
N SER A 147 -10.43 -14.17 14.42
CA SER A 147 -11.29 -14.13 13.22
C SER A 147 -10.52 -14.40 11.92
N SER A 148 -11.16 -15.11 10.97
CA SER A 148 -10.60 -15.41 9.66
C SER A 148 -10.50 -14.17 8.76
N PHE A 149 -11.53 -13.33 8.75
CA PHE A 149 -11.69 -12.24 7.80
C PHE A 149 -11.31 -10.87 8.39
N PRO A 150 -10.56 -10.06 7.65
CA PRO A 150 -9.69 -10.42 6.53
C PRO A 150 -8.33 -10.99 6.96
N SER A 151 -7.56 -11.60 6.03
CA SER A 151 -6.27 -12.23 6.34
C SER A 151 -5.20 -11.22 6.78
N GLY A 152 -4.69 -11.35 8.01
CA GLY A 152 -3.68 -10.43 8.56
C GLY A 152 -2.31 -10.53 7.92
N HIS A 153 -1.84 -11.75 7.58
CA HIS A 153 -0.57 -11.97 6.89
C HIS A 153 -0.59 -11.36 5.49
N THR A 154 -1.68 -11.57 4.76
CA THR A 154 -1.88 -10.99 3.42
C THR A 154 -1.99 -9.47 3.48
N ALA A 155 -2.70 -8.92 4.48
CA ALA A 155 -2.79 -7.48 4.68
C ALA A 155 -1.40 -6.88 4.92
N GLY A 156 -0.62 -7.44 5.86
CA GLY A 156 0.74 -6.98 6.14
C GLY A 156 1.65 -7.05 4.92
N ALA A 157 1.62 -8.17 4.18
CA ALA A 157 2.39 -8.32 2.94
C ALA A 157 1.98 -7.28 1.89
N THR A 158 0.68 -7.04 1.70
CA THR A 158 0.17 -6.04 0.73
C THR A 158 0.65 -4.63 1.09
N LEU A 159 0.57 -4.25 2.37
CA LEU A 159 1.02 -2.95 2.85
C LEU A 159 2.53 -2.76 2.68
N PHE A 160 3.31 -3.76 3.07
CA PHE A 160 4.76 -3.71 3.01
C PHE A 160 5.29 -3.73 1.57
N TYR A 161 4.90 -4.72 0.77
CA TYR A 161 5.36 -4.84 -0.61
C TYR A 161 4.75 -3.79 -1.53
N GLY A 162 3.52 -3.38 -1.28
CA GLY A 162 2.89 -2.26 -1.98
C GLY A 162 3.63 -0.93 -1.73
N PHE A 163 4.00 -0.64 -0.47
CA PHE A 163 4.86 0.49 -0.14
C PHE A 163 6.22 0.38 -0.86
N LEU A 164 6.87 -0.78 -0.79
CA LEU A 164 8.17 -1.02 -1.39
C LEU A 164 8.14 -0.82 -2.92
N ALA A 165 7.09 -1.32 -3.59
CA ALA A 165 6.87 -1.11 -5.02
C ALA A 165 6.76 0.38 -5.37
N VAL A 166 5.93 1.13 -4.65
CA VAL A 166 5.75 2.57 -4.87
C VAL A 166 7.07 3.33 -4.66
N TYR A 167 7.80 3.05 -3.57
CA TYR A 167 9.08 3.66 -3.27
C TYR A 167 10.13 3.36 -4.36
N MET A 168 10.30 2.08 -4.74
CA MET A 168 11.29 1.68 -5.73
C MET A 168 10.96 2.22 -7.12
N VAL A 169 9.69 2.18 -7.56
CA VAL A 169 9.25 2.77 -8.83
C VAL A 169 9.55 4.28 -8.87
N TRP A 170 9.40 4.97 -7.74
CA TRP A 170 9.74 6.39 -7.65
C TRP A 170 11.24 6.64 -7.80
N ARG A 171 12.08 5.74 -7.28
CA ARG A 171 13.57 5.84 -7.35
C ARG A 171 14.15 5.42 -8.69
N MET A 172 13.52 4.49 -9.37
CA MET A 172 14.05 3.92 -10.61
C MET A 172 13.79 4.80 -11.83
N LYS A 173 14.75 4.82 -12.78
CA LYS A 173 14.60 5.52 -14.07
C LYS A 173 14.18 4.57 -15.20
N LYS A 174 14.68 3.33 -15.21
CA LYS A 174 14.46 2.35 -16.27
C LYS A 174 13.04 1.76 -16.19
N PRO A 175 12.21 1.84 -17.26
CA PRO A 175 10.83 1.37 -17.23
C PRO A 175 10.72 -0.14 -16.97
N LEU A 176 11.58 -0.96 -17.59
CA LEU A 176 11.59 -2.41 -17.38
C LEU A 176 11.85 -2.75 -15.91
N ALA A 177 12.81 -2.08 -15.24
CA ALA A 177 13.10 -2.32 -13.83
C ALA A 177 11.90 -1.97 -12.94
N ARG A 178 11.13 -0.92 -13.27
CA ARG A 178 9.87 -0.59 -12.57
C ARG A 178 8.84 -1.71 -12.68
N VAL A 179 8.66 -2.24 -13.89
CA VAL A 179 7.70 -3.34 -14.13
C VAL A 179 8.12 -4.59 -13.36
N LEU A 180 9.41 -4.98 -13.43
CA LEU A 180 9.92 -6.16 -12.73
C LEU A 180 9.75 -6.05 -11.21
N VAL A 181 10.00 -4.88 -10.62
CA VAL A 181 9.78 -4.65 -9.19
C VAL A 181 8.32 -4.78 -8.81
N VAL A 182 7.42 -4.19 -9.59
CA VAL A 182 5.97 -4.29 -9.32
C VAL A 182 5.52 -5.75 -9.40
N ILE A 183 5.94 -6.48 -10.43
CA ILE A 183 5.63 -7.91 -10.58
C ILE A 183 6.20 -8.71 -9.39
N GLY A 184 7.46 -8.50 -9.02
CA GLY A 184 8.10 -9.19 -7.89
C GLY A 184 7.36 -8.94 -6.57
N CYS A 185 6.99 -7.69 -6.29
CA CYS A 185 6.19 -7.35 -5.11
C CYS A 185 4.80 -8.01 -5.15
N ALA A 186 4.13 -7.99 -6.30
CA ALA A 186 2.82 -8.62 -6.46
C ALA A 186 2.89 -10.15 -6.28
N LEU A 187 3.93 -10.80 -6.81
CA LEU A 187 4.16 -12.23 -6.63
C LEU A 187 4.43 -12.59 -5.16
N MET A 188 5.13 -11.75 -4.40
CA MET A 188 5.32 -11.96 -2.96
C MET A 188 4.00 -11.86 -2.20
N VAL A 189 3.15 -10.89 -2.52
CA VAL A 189 1.81 -10.78 -1.93
C VAL A 189 0.96 -12.01 -2.26
N ALA A 190 0.97 -12.44 -3.53
CA ALA A 190 0.26 -13.64 -3.99
C ALA A 190 0.78 -14.91 -3.28
N LEU A 191 2.10 -15.08 -3.15
CA LEU A 191 2.72 -16.20 -2.47
C LEU A 191 2.32 -16.26 -0.98
N VAL A 192 2.36 -15.13 -0.28
CA VAL A 192 1.92 -15.04 1.12
C VAL A 192 0.42 -15.34 1.22
N GLY A 193 -0.42 -14.75 0.37
CA GLY A 193 -1.86 -15.02 0.34
C GLY A 193 -2.16 -16.50 0.07
N PHE A 194 -1.53 -17.08 -0.94
CA PHE A 194 -1.64 -18.49 -1.29
C PHE A 194 -1.21 -19.40 -0.13
N SER A 195 -0.12 -19.08 0.56
CA SER A 195 0.34 -19.86 1.71
C SER A 195 -0.73 -19.97 2.81
N ARG A 196 -1.56 -18.93 2.99
CA ARG A 196 -2.61 -18.92 4.02
C ARG A 196 -3.79 -19.82 3.67
N ILE A 197 -4.14 -19.90 2.37
CA ILE A 197 -5.19 -20.79 1.88
C ILE A 197 -4.69 -22.23 1.91
N TYR A 198 -3.48 -22.47 1.40
CA TYR A 198 -2.88 -23.80 1.33
C TYR A 198 -2.67 -24.44 2.72
N LEU A 199 -2.26 -23.66 3.70
CA LEU A 199 -2.12 -24.10 5.10
C LEU A 199 -3.47 -24.22 5.84
N GLY A 200 -4.58 -24.03 5.16
CA GLY A 200 -5.94 -24.25 5.67
C GLY A 200 -6.42 -23.28 6.74
N VAL A 201 -5.79 -22.11 6.88
CA VAL A 201 -6.12 -21.13 7.94
C VAL A 201 -6.94 -19.93 7.49
N HIS A 202 -7.10 -19.74 6.18
CA HIS A 202 -7.92 -18.68 5.58
C HIS A 202 -8.61 -19.17 4.31
N PHE A 203 -9.76 -18.59 4.02
CA PHE A 203 -10.46 -18.73 2.76
C PHE A 203 -9.86 -17.81 1.67
N LEU A 204 -10.14 -18.13 0.41
CA LEU A 204 -9.71 -17.29 -0.72
C LEU A 204 -10.28 -15.88 -0.61
N SER A 205 -11.55 -15.75 -0.22
CA SER A 205 -12.18 -14.45 -0.01
C SER A 205 -11.51 -13.61 1.08
N ASP A 206 -11.00 -14.23 2.18
CA ASP A 206 -10.24 -13.51 3.23
C ASP A 206 -8.96 -12.89 2.68
N VAL A 207 -8.30 -13.60 1.77
CA VAL A 207 -7.05 -13.15 1.11
C VAL A 207 -7.34 -12.02 0.14
N LEU A 208 -8.34 -12.16 -0.74
CA LEU A 208 -8.73 -11.14 -1.71
C LEU A 208 -9.23 -9.86 -1.02
N ALA A 209 -10.03 -10.00 0.03
CA ALA A 209 -10.47 -8.86 0.85
C ALA A 209 -9.29 -8.13 1.50
N ALA A 210 -8.30 -8.87 2.03
CA ALA A 210 -7.12 -8.29 2.64
C ALA A 210 -6.29 -7.49 1.63
N ILE A 211 -6.06 -8.04 0.41
CA ILE A 211 -5.39 -7.32 -0.68
C ILE A 211 -6.15 -6.04 -1.02
N SER A 212 -7.46 -6.14 -1.20
CA SER A 212 -8.32 -5.03 -1.62
C SER A 212 -8.31 -3.89 -0.60
N ILE A 213 -8.63 -4.15 0.66
CA ILE A 213 -8.71 -3.08 1.67
C ILE A 213 -7.33 -2.49 2.01
N SER A 214 -6.28 -3.32 2.01
CA SER A 214 -4.92 -2.84 2.22
C SER A 214 -4.43 -1.96 1.07
N THR A 215 -4.84 -2.26 -0.17
CA THR A 215 -4.55 -1.41 -1.34
C THR A 215 -5.25 -0.05 -1.21
N VAL A 216 -6.53 -0.03 -0.82
CA VAL A 216 -7.25 1.23 -0.55
C VAL A 216 -6.52 2.06 0.50
N TRP A 217 -6.18 1.45 1.63
CA TRP A 217 -5.47 2.13 2.71
C TRP A 217 -4.11 2.67 2.26
N LEU A 218 -3.34 1.87 1.53
CA LEU A 218 -2.03 2.27 1.00
C LEU A 218 -2.14 3.49 0.09
N VAL A 219 -3.12 3.52 -0.84
CA VAL A 219 -3.32 4.66 -1.73
C VAL A 219 -3.67 5.91 -0.93
N ILE A 220 -4.57 5.82 0.06
CA ILE A 220 -4.92 6.93 0.95
C ILE A 220 -3.66 7.47 1.65
N CYS A 221 -2.83 6.59 2.23
CA CYS A 221 -1.59 6.98 2.90
C CYS A 221 -0.61 7.69 1.94
N MET A 222 -0.38 7.12 0.75
CA MET A 222 0.55 7.69 -0.22
C MET A 222 0.10 9.07 -0.72
N VAL A 223 -1.19 9.24 -1.01
CA VAL A 223 -1.76 10.54 -1.42
C VAL A 223 -1.73 11.54 -0.27
N GLY A 224 -2.12 11.12 0.93
CA GLY A 224 -2.16 11.97 2.13
C GLY A 224 -0.79 12.50 2.53
N VAL A 225 0.22 11.62 2.64
CA VAL A 225 1.59 12.03 3.00
C VAL A 225 2.20 12.93 1.92
N ARG A 226 1.95 12.65 0.63
CA ARG A 226 2.40 13.53 -0.46
C ARG A 226 1.77 14.93 -0.38
N ALA A 227 0.47 14.99 -0.09
CA ALA A 227 -0.24 16.27 0.07
C ALA A 227 0.30 17.06 1.28
N TYR A 228 0.55 16.39 2.40
CA TYR A 228 1.16 16.97 3.59
C TYR A 228 2.57 17.53 3.30
N ALA A 229 3.42 16.74 2.65
CA ALA A 229 4.75 17.16 2.26
C ALA A 229 4.76 18.44 1.39
N LYS A 230 3.84 18.46 0.39
CA LYS A 230 3.69 19.62 -0.51
C LYS A 230 3.26 20.90 0.23
N ARG A 231 2.31 20.79 1.18
CA ARG A 231 1.87 21.93 1.98
C ARG A 231 3.02 22.51 2.80
N ARG A 232 3.81 21.66 3.45
CA ARG A 232 4.93 22.09 4.29
C ARG A 232 6.05 22.77 3.49
N SER A 233 6.31 22.30 2.27
CA SER A 233 7.31 22.92 1.37
C SER A 233 6.86 24.27 0.81
N GLY A 234 5.55 24.50 0.62
CA GLY A 234 4.99 25.76 0.13
C GLY A 234 4.82 26.82 1.21
N SER A 235 4.98 26.47 2.48
CA SER A 235 4.86 27.39 3.63
C SER A 235 6.20 27.95 4.13
N ALA A 236 7.31 27.66 3.44
CA ALA A 236 8.58 28.30 3.75
C ALA A 236 8.47 29.80 3.43
N PRO A 237 8.75 30.73 4.38
CA PRO A 237 8.69 32.15 4.11
C PRO A 237 9.67 32.51 2.98
N ALA A 238 9.22 33.32 2.05
CA ALA A 238 10.09 33.90 1.03
C ALA A 238 11.19 34.69 1.79
N VAL A 239 12.43 34.28 1.61
CA VAL A 239 13.57 35.07 2.08
C VAL A 239 13.54 36.39 1.29
N THR A 240 13.08 37.47 1.91
CA THR A 240 13.19 38.81 1.36
C THR A 240 14.67 39.16 1.38
N VAL A 241 15.32 38.99 0.23
CA VAL A 241 16.64 39.57 0.00
C VAL A 241 16.42 41.09 -0.10
N HIS A 242 16.72 41.81 0.98
CA HIS A 242 16.82 43.27 0.89
C HIS A 242 18.00 43.61 -0.03
N PRO A 243 17.78 44.39 -1.08
CA PRO A 243 18.91 44.92 -1.84
C PRO A 243 19.79 45.72 -0.89
N THR A 244 21.03 45.32 -0.74
CA THR A 244 22.04 46.17 -0.06
C THR A 244 22.14 47.47 -0.85
N ALA A 245 21.95 48.60 -0.17
CA ALA A 245 22.16 49.90 -0.74
C ALA A 245 23.61 49.98 -1.27
N PRO A 246 23.86 50.61 -2.44
CA PRO A 246 25.23 50.81 -2.91
C PRO A 246 25.98 51.70 -1.94
N ASP A 247 27.22 51.30 -1.60
CA ASP A 247 28.10 52.09 -0.78
C ASP A 247 28.31 53.47 -1.42
N PRO A 248 28.29 54.54 -0.64
CA PRO A 248 28.59 55.85 -1.16
C PRO A 248 30.07 55.91 -1.59
N VAL A 249 30.30 56.16 -2.88
CA VAL A 249 31.64 56.39 -3.45
C VAL A 249 32.19 57.68 -2.86
N ALA A 250 33.30 57.56 -2.14
CA ALA A 250 34.09 58.67 -1.67
C ALA A 250 35.01 59.23 -2.77
#